data_c98d96a15fa102f36febc393f7d26f52
#
_entry.id   c98d96a15fa102f36febc393f7d26f52
#
_cell.length_a   1.000
_cell.length_b   1.000
_cell.length_c   1.000
_cell.angle_alpha   90.00
_cell.angle_beta   90.00
_cell.angle_gamma   90.00
#
_symmetry.space_group_name_H-M   'P 1'
#
loop_
_entity.id
_entity.type
_entity.pdbx_description
1 polymer ?
#
loop_
_entity_poly.entity_id
_entity_poly.type
_entity_poly.pdbx_seq_one_letter_code
_entity_poly.pdbx_strand_id
1 'polypeptide(L)'
;MKAESYSNPWLTSVLAWAMLALAAGAMAEELAHGFPSDFVARLATAQEIYVATQRKDGTHSEVVPVWFGLMDNAIWFTTSPESHKAKRLKRGSPLFVAVQGKDGPFVKTKVEVVQDGALADRLGEVYAQKYWIAWAGFFRPSRARNESGKTVLLKLTPVE
;
A
#
# COMPACT_ATOMS: atom_id res chain seq x y z
N MET A 1 11.90 -39.11 38.52
CA MET A 1 11.16 -39.06 37.25
C MET A 1 11.15 -37.63 36.77
N LYS A 2 11.97 -37.28 35.74
CA LYS A 2 11.95 -35.96 35.13
C LYS A 2 11.00 -36.00 33.93
N ALA A 3 9.97 -35.18 33.97
CA ALA A 3 9.08 -35.00 32.82
C ALA A 3 9.78 -34.11 31.79
N GLU A 4 10.19 -34.68 30.67
CA GLU A 4 10.67 -33.94 29.52
C GLU A 4 9.45 -33.35 28.78
N SER A 5 9.35 -32.03 28.80
CA SER A 5 8.37 -31.28 28.03
C SER A 5 8.80 -31.31 26.56
N TYR A 6 8.19 -32.18 25.77
CA TYR A 6 8.31 -32.15 24.29
C TYR A 6 7.54 -30.95 23.75
N SER A 7 8.22 -29.86 23.47
CA SER A 7 7.67 -28.74 22.68
C SER A 7 7.67 -29.14 21.21
N ASN A 8 6.50 -29.33 20.65
CA ASN A 8 6.31 -29.80 19.28
C ASN A 8 6.50 -28.58 18.31
N PRO A 9 7.61 -28.50 17.55
CA PRO A 9 7.93 -27.32 16.72
C PRO A 9 6.93 -27.08 15.59
N TRP A 10 6.13 -28.08 15.23
CA TRP A 10 5.10 -27.99 14.20
C TRP A 10 3.87 -27.18 14.65
N LEU A 11 3.54 -27.18 15.95
CA LEU A 11 2.40 -26.44 16.49
C LEU A 11 2.65 -24.91 16.50
N THR A 12 3.88 -24.50 16.71
CA THR A 12 4.24 -23.07 16.69
C THR A 12 4.18 -22.48 15.28
N SER A 13 4.55 -23.26 14.26
CA SER A 13 4.49 -22.85 12.87
C SER A 13 3.05 -22.69 12.37
N VAL A 14 2.15 -23.61 12.69
CA VAL A 14 0.74 -23.56 12.28
C VAL A 14 0.01 -22.37 12.92
N LEU A 15 0.29 -22.08 14.20
CA LEU A 15 -0.29 -20.94 14.90
C LEU A 15 0.19 -19.59 14.32
N ALA A 16 1.45 -19.48 13.90
CA ALA A 16 1.99 -18.28 13.28
C ALA A 16 1.33 -18.00 11.92
N TRP A 17 1.10 -19.02 11.11
CA TRP A 17 0.40 -18.88 9.82
C TRP A 17 -1.08 -18.53 9.99
N ALA A 18 -1.75 -19.11 11.01
CA ALA A 18 -3.14 -18.79 11.31
C ALA A 18 -3.31 -17.33 11.80
N MET A 19 -2.39 -16.83 12.62
CA MET A 19 -2.41 -15.44 13.07
C MET A 19 -2.15 -14.44 11.94
N LEU A 20 -1.26 -14.77 11.01
CA LEU A 20 -0.98 -13.93 9.84
C LEU A 20 -2.19 -13.84 8.89
N ALA A 21 -2.90 -14.95 8.70
CA ALA A 21 -4.12 -14.99 7.89
C ALA A 21 -5.29 -14.22 8.53
N LEU A 22 -5.43 -14.27 9.86
CA LEU A 22 -6.44 -13.50 10.60
C LEU A 22 -6.16 -11.99 10.55
N ALA A 23 -4.90 -11.58 10.66
CA ALA A 23 -4.52 -10.16 10.57
C ALA A 23 -4.74 -9.60 9.15
N ALA A 24 -4.45 -10.37 8.12
CA ALA A 24 -4.72 -9.98 6.73
C ALA A 24 -6.23 -9.90 6.45
N GLY A 25 -7.02 -10.78 7.02
CA GLY A 25 -8.49 -10.77 6.94
C GLY A 25 -9.10 -9.54 7.62
N ALA A 26 -8.65 -9.20 8.82
CA ALA A 26 -9.13 -8.04 9.55
C ALA A 26 -8.79 -6.72 8.84
N MET A 27 -7.60 -6.60 8.25
CA MET A 27 -7.21 -5.41 7.47
C MET A 27 -8.00 -5.30 6.16
N ALA A 28 -8.35 -6.42 5.52
CA ALA A 28 -9.19 -6.41 4.32
C ALA A 28 -10.64 -6.00 4.64
N GLU A 29 -11.18 -6.43 5.79
CA GLU A 29 -12.53 -6.09 6.24
C GLU A 29 -12.64 -4.60 6.61
N GLU A 30 -11.61 -4.03 7.16
CA GLU A 30 -11.55 -2.62 7.55
C GLU A 30 -11.38 -1.68 6.33
N LEU A 31 -10.64 -2.11 5.29
CA LEU A 31 -10.56 -1.44 3.98
C LEU A 31 -11.87 -1.53 3.17
N ALA A 32 -12.74 -2.50 3.48
CA ALA A 32 -14.01 -2.71 2.79
C ALA A 32 -15.02 -1.58 3.03
N HIS A 33 -14.80 -0.71 4.02
CA HIS A 33 -15.61 0.47 4.22
C HIS A 33 -15.32 1.54 3.15
N GLY A 34 -16.03 1.42 2.00
CA GLY A 34 -16.03 2.43 0.94
C GLY A 34 -15.31 2.04 -0.37
N PHE A 35 -14.48 1.01 -0.40
CA PHE A 35 -14.00 0.42 -1.66
C PHE A 35 -14.92 -0.74 -2.09
N PRO A 36 -15.08 -1.00 -3.40
CA PRO A 36 -15.78 -2.18 -3.88
C PRO A 36 -15.17 -3.47 -3.32
N SER A 37 -16.00 -4.42 -2.88
CA SER A 37 -15.54 -5.65 -2.22
C SER A 37 -14.61 -6.51 -3.08
N ASP A 38 -14.87 -6.59 -4.38
CA ASP A 38 -14.00 -7.29 -5.33
C ASP A 38 -12.65 -6.61 -5.51
N PHE A 39 -12.60 -5.27 -5.46
CA PHE A 39 -11.36 -4.50 -5.48
C PHE A 39 -10.52 -4.82 -4.23
N VAL A 40 -11.14 -4.81 -3.03
CA VAL A 40 -10.46 -5.14 -1.77
C VAL A 40 -9.93 -6.56 -1.75
N ALA A 41 -10.73 -7.53 -2.20
CA ALA A 41 -10.31 -8.93 -2.28
C ALA A 41 -9.07 -9.13 -3.17
N ARG A 42 -9.00 -8.42 -4.30
CA ARG A 42 -7.84 -8.46 -5.20
C ARG A 42 -6.64 -7.71 -4.63
N LEU A 43 -6.86 -6.60 -3.95
CA LEU A 43 -5.83 -5.78 -3.33
C LEU A 43 -5.03 -6.57 -2.28
N ALA A 44 -5.68 -7.45 -1.54
CA ALA A 44 -5.07 -8.28 -0.50
C ALA A 44 -3.95 -9.19 -1.03
N THR A 45 -4.02 -9.62 -2.30
CA THR A 45 -3.04 -10.52 -2.92
C THR A 45 -2.16 -9.85 -3.98
N ALA A 46 -2.47 -8.59 -4.33
CA ALA A 46 -1.74 -7.87 -5.38
C ALA A 46 -0.32 -7.50 -4.96
N GLN A 47 0.63 -7.66 -5.87
CA GLN A 47 2.00 -7.20 -5.68
C GLN A 47 2.16 -5.71 -6.02
N GLU A 48 1.38 -5.21 -6.94
CA GLU A 48 1.39 -3.82 -7.38
C GLU A 48 -0.02 -3.34 -7.70
N ILE A 49 -0.20 -2.04 -7.72
CA ILE A 49 -1.41 -1.38 -8.21
C ILE A 49 -1.04 -0.49 -9.41
N TYR A 50 -2.01 -0.25 -10.25
CA TYR A 50 -1.88 0.57 -11.45
C TYR A 50 -2.57 1.90 -11.21
N VAL A 51 -1.85 2.99 -11.39
CA VAL A 51 -2.36 4.33 -11.05
C VAL A 51 -2.31 5.27 -12.23
N ALA A 52 -3.36 6.07 -12.37
CA ALA A 52 -3.45 7.18 -13.31
C ALA A 52 -3.99 8.43 -12.62
N THR A 53 -3.60 9.61 -13.09
CA THR A 53 -4.13 10.90 -12.63
C THR A 53 -4.86 11.58 -13.78
N GLN A 54 -5.82 12.44 -13.48
CA GLN A 54 -6.46 13.25 -14.52
C GLN A 54 -5.58 14.43 -14.90
N ARG A 55 -5.46 14.69 -16.21
CA ARG A 55 -4.83 15.88 -16.76
C ARG A 55 -5.79 17.07 -16.76
N LYS A 56 -5.28 18.26 -17.06
CA LYS A 56 -6.09 19.48 -17.14
C LYS A 56 -7.17 19.43 -18.23
N ASP A 57 -6.90 18.71 -19.31
CA ASP A 57 -7.82 18.49 -20.42
C ASP A 57 -8.89 17.41 -20.17
N GLY A 58 -8.92 16.85 -18.93
CA GLY A 58 -9.84 15.80 -18.53
C GLY A 58 -9.38 14.39 -18.89
N THR A 59 -8.34 14.20 -19.69
CA THR A 59 -7.82 12.88 -20.06
C THR A 59 -7.05 12.24 -18.91
N HIS A 60 -6.92 10.91 -18.93
CA HIS A 60 -6.06 10.21 -17.97
C HIS A 60 -4.59 10.31 -18.37
N SER A 61 -3.71 10.36 -17.38
CA SER A 61 -2.28 10.19 -17.61
C SER A 61 -1.99 8.76 -18.06
N GLU A 62 -0.76 8.50 -18.48
CA GLU A 62 -0.27 7.14 -18.60
C GLU A 62 -0.50 6.39 -17.29
N VAL A 63 -0.93 5.12 -17.42
CA VAL A 63 -1.13 4.20 -16.30
C VAL A 63 0.20 3.57 -15.95
N VAL A 64 0.62 3.71 -14.70
CA VAL A 64 1.91 3.19 -14.23
C VAL A 64 1.73 2.24 -13.05
N PRO A 65 2.48 1.13 -13.00
CA PRO A 65 2.51 0.27 -11.83
C PRO A 65 3.24 0.97 -10.68
N VAL A 66 2.77 0.75 -9.47
CA VAL A 66 3.43 1.21 -8.24
C VAL A 66 3.33 0.15 -7.15
N TRP A 67 4.37 0.01 -6.37
CA TRP A 67 4.34 -0.75 -5.14
C TRP A 67 3.52 0.00 -4.10
N PHE A 68 2.85 -0.74 -3.23
CA PHE A 68 1.97 -0.18 -2.22
C PHE A 68 1.97 -1.00 -0.93
N GLY A 69 1.56 -0.38 0.15
CA GLY A 69 1.24 -1.02 1.42
C GLY A 69 -0.16 -0.68 1.85
N LEU A 70 -0.75 -1.55 2.68
CA LEU A 70 -2.01 -1.32 3.36
C LEU A 70 -1.71 -0.97 4.81
N MET A 71 -2.22 0.15 5.28
CA MET A 71 -1.95 0.67 6.61
C MET A 71 -3.06 1.66 6.99
N ASP A 72 -3.59 1.56 8.23
CA ASP A 72 -4.59 2.52 8.76
C ASP A 72 -5.79 2.72 7.80
N ASN A 73 -6.39 1.63 7.31
CA ASN A 73 -7.53 1.60 6.39
C ASN A 73 -7.35 2.38 5.08
N ALA A 74 -6.13 2.50 4.63
CA ALA A 74 -5.80 3.20 3.42
C ALA A 74 -4.75 2.44 2.59
N ILE A 75 -4.71 2.76 1.31
CA ILE A 75 -3.65 2.33 0.41
C ILE A 75 -2.57 3.41 0.46
N TRP A 76 -1.32 2.99 0.67
CA TRP A 76 -0.19 3.88 0.76
C TRP A 76 0.89 3.55 -0.25
N PHE A 77 1.45 4.56 -0.86
CA PHE A 77 2.67 4.43 -1.64
C PHE A 77 3.49 5.73 -1.63
N THR A 78 4.72 5.68 -2.11
CA THR A 78 5.60 6.85 -2.20
C THR A 78 5.80 7.31 -3.63
N THR A 79 6.04 8.59 -3.80
CA THR A 79 6.44 9.18 -5.08
C THR A 79 7.40 10.35 -4.85
N SER A 80 8.15 10.74 -5.90
CA SER A 80 8.89 12.00 -5.86
C SER A 80 7.90 13.17 -5.84
N PRO A 81 8.10 14.21 -5.01
CA PRO A 81 7.29 15.41 -5.01
C PRO A 81 7.35 16.17 -6.35
N GLU A 82 8.44 15.98 -7.10
CA GLU A 82 8.65 16.58 -8.43
C GLU A 82 7.99 15.81 -9.57
N SER A 83 7.45 14.62 -9.30
CA SER A 83 6.77 13.84 -10.32
C SER A 83 5.52 14.55 -10.86
N HIS A 84 5.20 14.33 -12.12
CA HIS A 84 3.96 14.84 -12.72
C HIS A 84 2.71 14.41 -11.95
N LYS A 85 2.72 13.20 -11.40
CA LYS A 85 1.68 12.67 -10.53
C LYS A 85 1.50 13.54 -9.29
N ALA A 86 2.57 13.76 -8.52
CA ALA A 86 2.51 14.58 -7.30
C ALA A 86 2.05 16.02 -7.60
N LYS A 87 2.56 16.61 -8.69
CA LYS A 87 2.15 17.95 -9.12
C LYS A 87 0.67 18.05 -9.50
N ARG A 88 0.10 16.99 -10.12
CA ARG A 88 -1.34 16.94 -10.43
C ARG A 88 -2.17 16.79 -9.16
N LEU A 89 -1.77 15.90 -8.25
CA LEU A 89 -2.47 15.68 -6.99
C LEU A 89 -2.48 16.94 -6.10
N LYS A 90 -1.37 17.67 -6.03
CA LYS A 90 -1.31 18.97 -5.34
C LYS A 90 -2.30 20.01 -5.90
N ARG A 91 -2.70 19.87 -7.18
CA ARG A 91 -3.71 20.73 -7.81
C ARG A 91 -5.14 20.22 -7.66
N GLY A 92 -5.33 19.15 -6.88
CA GLY A 92 -6.65 18.53 -6.68
C GLY A 92 -7.11 17.58 -7.77
N SER A 93 -6.21 17.14 -8.68
CA SER A 93 -6.57 16.15 -9.69
C SER A 93 -6.89 14.80 -9.03
N PRO A 94 -7.96 14.11 -9.44
CA PRO A 94 -8.26 12.79 -8.91
C PRO A 94 -7.20 11.76 -9.32
N LEU A 95 -7.03 10.74 -8.49
CA LEU A 95 -6.26 9.54 -8.77
C LEU A 95 -7.21 8.36 -8.98
N PHE A 96 -6.89 7.57 -9.97
CA PHE A 96 -7.60 6.34 -10.33
C PHE A 96 -6.67 5.15 -10.10
N VAL A 97 -7.19 4.11 -9.48
CA VAL A 97 -6.44 2.91 -9.10
C VAL A 97 -7.10 1.68 -9.71
N ALA A 98 -6.30 0.81 -10.32
CA ALA A 98 -6.70 -0.53 -10.72
C ALA A 98 -5.77 -1.57 -10.10
N VAL A 99 -6.27 -2.79 -9.92
CA VAL A 99 -5.51 -3.91 -9.34
C VAL A 99 -5.23 -5.00 -10.39
N GLN A 100 -6.05 -5.08 -11.43
CA GLN A 100 -5.98 -6.15 -12.42
C GLN A 100 -5.05 -5.86 -13.61
N GLY A 101 -4.50 -4.67 -13.70
CA GLY A 101 -3.65 -4.26 -14.81
C GLY A 101 -3.96 -2.85 -15.31
N LYS A 102 -3.31 -2.50 -16.41
CA LYS A 102 -3.37 -1.15 -16.99
C LYS A 102 -4.75 -0.79 -17.58
N ASP A 103 -5.56 -1.78 -17.89
CA ASP A 103 -6.86 -1.58 -18.53
C ASP A 103 -8.02 -1.50 -17.53
N GLY A 104 -7.73 -1.57 -16.24
CA GLY A 104 -8.72 -1.42 -15.17
C GLY A 104 -9.40 -2.72 -14.75
N PRO A 105 -10.54 -2.70 -14.09
CA PRO A 105 -11.37 -1.53 -13.77
C PRO A 105 -10.69 -0.56 -12.80
N PHE A 106 -10.96 0.73 -13.01
CA PHE A 106 -10.39 1.80 -12.19
C PHE A 106 -11.38 2.26 -11.11
N VAL A 107 -10.89 2.40 -9.90
CA VAL A 107 -11.59 3.02 -8.79
C VAL A 107 -11.01 4.41 -8.56
N LYS A 108 -11.87 5.42 -8.49
CA LYS A 108 -11.49 6.77 -8.13
C LYS A 108 -11.19 6.84 -6.64
N THR A 109 -10.12 7.53 -6.25
CA THR A 109 -9.72 7.66 -4.85
C THR A 109 -9.57 9.12 -4.45
N LYS A 110 -9.85 9.39 -3.18
CA LYS A 110 -9.40 10.61 -2.50
C LYS A 110 -7.93 10.43 -2.13
N VAL A 111 -7.13 11.47 -2.35
CA VAL A 111 -5.69 11.41 -2.11
C VAL A 111 -5.26 12.51 -1.15
N GLU A 112 -4.50 12.12 -0.15
CA GLU A 112 -3.77 13.03 0.74
C GLU A 112 -2.27 12.88 0.50
N VAL A 113 -1.59 14.00 0.33
CA VAL A 113 -0.13 14.04 0.22
C VAL A 113 0.44 14.31 1.61
N VAL A 114 1.17 13.35 2.14
CA VAL A 114 1.68 13.38 3.53
C VAL A 114 3.20 13.42 3.53
N GLN A 115 3.75 14.29 4.38
CA GLN A 115 5.18 14.33 4.67
C GLN A 115 5.34 14.06 6.17
N ASP A 116 5.63 12.80 6.51
CA ASP A 116 5.78 12.31 7.87
C ASP A 116 6.79 11.18 7.88
N GLY A 117 7.92 11.40 8.55
CA GLY A 117 9.02 10.45 8.62
C GLY A 117 8.66 9.18 9.39
N ALA A 118 7.83 9.27 10.44
CA ALA A 118 7.41 8.10 11.21
C ALA A 118 6.48 7.19 10.38
N LEU A 119 5.54 7.78 9.64
CA LEU A 119 4.70 7.03 8.70
C LEU A 119 5.53 6.43 7.55
N ALA A 120 6.57 7.13 7.08
CA ALA A 120 7.46 6.59 6.06
C ALA A 120 8.23 5.36 6.55
N ASP A 121 8.71 5.36 7.80
CA ASP A 121 9.35 4.18 8.40
C ASP A 121 8.35 3.03 8.54
N ARG A 122 7.13 3.28 9.04
CA ARG A 122 6.07 2.25 9.13
C ARG A 122 5.74 1.64 7.76
N LEU A 123 5.59 2.46 6.74
CA LEU A 123 5.36 1.96 5.38
C LEU A 123 6.58 1.17 4.87
N GLY A 124 7.79 1.56 5.28
CA GLY A 124 9.01 0.81 5.01
C GLY A 124 9.00 -0.59 5.59
N GLU A 125 8.46 -0.78 6.80
CA GLU A 125 8.29 -2.12 7.39
C GLU A 125 7.26 -2.95 6.62
N VAL A 126 6.13 -2.36 6.23
CA VAL A 126 5.12 -3.02 5.39
C VAL A 126 5.72 -3.46 4.06
N TYR A 127 6.55 -2.63 3.43
CA TYR A 127 7.24 -2.97 2.19
C TYR A 127 8.26 -4.10 2.39
N ALA A 128 9.02 -4.09 3.48
CA ALA A 128 10.00 -5.12 3.78
C ALA A 128 9.35 -6.51 4.00
N GLN A 129 8.13 -6.54 4.53
CA GLN A 129 7.36 -7.77 4.67
C GLN A 129 6.77 -8.27 3.35
N LYS A 130 6.35 -7.35 2.48
CA LYS A 130 5.66 -7.66 1.22
C LYS A 130 6.62 -7.92 0.07
N TYR A 131 7.73 -7.19 -0.01
CA TYR A 131 8.67 -7.22 -1.13
C TYR A 131 10.06 -7.64 -0.65
N TRP A 132 10.55 -8.79 -1.10
CA TRP A 132 11.86 -9.30 -0.68
C TRP A 132 13.02 -8.33 -0.97
N ILE A 133 12.94 -7.57 -2.10
CA ILE A 133 13.97 -6.60 -2.48
C ILE A 133 13.95 -5.35 -1.57
N ALA A 134 12.78 -4.99 -1.03
CA ALA A 134 12.65 -3.92 -0.05
C ALA A 134 13.22 -4.32 1.31
N TRP A 135 13.16 -5.63 1.66
CA TRP A 135 13.86 -6.17 2.83
C TRP A 135 15.37 -5.92 2.73
N ALA A 136 15.97 -6.06 1.54
CA ALA A 136 17.38 -5.74 1.29
C ALA A 136 17.69 -4.23 1.26
N GLY A 137 16.70 -3.35 1.53
CA GLY A 137 16.86 -1.88 1.59
C GLY A 137 16.63 -1.14 0.29
N PHE A 138 16.37 -1.84 -0.83
CA PHE A 138 16.08 -1.20 -2.12
C PHE A 138 14.61 -0.74 -2.18
N PHE A 139 14.39 0.47 -2.70
CA PHE A 139 13.05 1.07 -2.91
C PHE A 139 12.16 1.15 -1.65
N ARG A 140 12.75 0.91 -0.47
CA ARG A 140 12.05 0.98 0.81
C ARG A 140 11.76 2.42 1.18
N PRO A 141 10.52 2.79 1.51
CA PRO A 141 10.21 4.05 2.16
C PRO A 141 11.02 4.21 3.46
N SER A 142 11.44 5.42 3.76
CA SER A 142 12.17 5.71 5.00
C SER A 142 12.02 7.17 5.43
N ARG A 143 12.16 7.40 6.72
CA ARG A 143 12.20 8.72 7.34
C ARG A 143 13.18 9.65 6.62
N ALA A 144 14.42 9.21 6.44
CA ALA A 144 15.47 10.03 5.84
C ALA A 144 15.12 10.51 4.43
N ARG A 145 14.47 9.68 3.61
CA ARG A 145 14.02 10.07 2.26
C ARG A 145 12.82 11.01 2.29
N ASN A 146 11.93 10.83 3.27
CA ASN A 146 10.75 11.66 3.42
C ASN A 146 11.09 13.03 3.98
N GLU A 147 11.86 13.10 5.08
CA GLU A 147 12.28 14.35 5.70
C GLU A 147 13.23 15.18 4.82
N SER A 148 14.06 14.53 4.00
CA SER A 148 14.89 15.23 3.00
C SER A 148 14.11 15.74 1.79
N GLY A 149 12.80 15.48 1.70
CA GLY A 149 11.98 15.88 0.58
C GLY A 149 12.20 15.08 -0.71
N LYS A 150 12.95 13.97 -0.66
CA LYS A 150 13.15 13.09 -1.83
C LYS A 150 11.90 12.30 -2.19
N THR A 151 11.07 12.00 -1.19
CA THR A 151 9.79 11.30 -1.37
C THR A 151 8.70 11.90 -0.51
N VAL A 152 7.46 11.82 -1.00
CA VAL A 152 6.24 12.08 -0.23
C VAL A 152 5.41 10.81 -0.19
N LEU A 153 4.61 10.65 0.86
CA LEU A 153 3.64 9.59 1.00
C LEU A 153 2.33 10.02 0.34
N LEU A 154 1.69 9.09 -0.32
CA LEU A 154 0.33 9.26 -0.83
C LEU A 154 -0.59 8.30 -0.08
N LYS A 155 -1.57 8.85 0.63
CA LYS A 155 -2.64 8.12 1.29
C LYS A 155 -3.87 8.14 0.41
N LEU A 156 -4.38 6.97 0.07
CA LEU A 156 -5.56 6.81 -0.77
C LEU A 156 -6.69 6.22 0.06
N THR A 157 -7.82 6.90 0.02
CA THR A 157 -9.07 6.46 0.64
C THR A 157 -10.20 6.44 -0.40
N PRO A 158 -11.30 5.71 -0.15
CA PRO A 158 -12.47 5.75 -1.02
C PRO A 158 -13.00 7.18 -1.19
N VAL A 159 -13.67 7.41 -2.32
CA VAL A 159 -14.52 8.59 -2.51
C VAL A 159 -15.91 8.23 -2.00
N GLU A 160 -16.43 8.99 -1.07
CA GLU A 160 -17.81 8.89 -0.59
C GLU A 160 -18.82 9.27 -1.69
#